data_d2858b01551b439afb54e301ca8e8c62
#
_entry.id   d2858b01551b439afb54e301ca8e8c62
#
_cell.length_a   1.000
_cell.length_b   1.000
_cell.length_c   1.000
_cell.angle_alpha   90.00
_cell.angle_beta   90.00
_cell.angle_gamma   90.00
#
_symmetry.space_group_name_H-M   'P 1'
#
loop_
_entity.id
_entity.type
_entity.pdbx_description
1 polymer ?
#
loop_
_entity_poly.entity_id
_entity_poly.type
_entity_poly.pdbx_seq_one_letter_code
_entity_poly.pdbx_strand_id
1 'polypeptide(L)'
;PPPPPPPPPPPPPPPPPPPPPPPPPCPYTTLFRSVLDPALLRPGRFDRQVVVGLPDIRGREQILKVHMRKVPLAEDVDPSKIARGTPGFSGADLANLVNESALFAARAGVRTVGMQQFELAKDKIMMGAERKSMVMSEDEKRNTAYHEAGHAIVGRLVPEHDPVYKVSIIPRGRALGVTMFLPEEDRYSHSRRHINSQICSLFGGRIAEEMTLGKDGVTTGASNDIQRATDIARKMVTQWGLSEKMGPLMYDEGGEEVFLGRSAGQPNKSVSDETAKAIDEEVRRIIDECYGVAQRLLEENFDKLHTMAEALMLYETIDADQIDEIMSGRTPSPPSDWDDSTGGASSSAKPSAEDKPDSASPIGGPAGEH
;
A
#
# COMPACT_ATOMS: atom_id res chain seq x y z
N PRO A 1 56.01 -31.50 74.70
CA PRO A 1 55.16 -32.07 73.70
C PRO A 1 55.32 -31.26 72.42
N PRO A 2 55.35 -31.95 71.25
CA PRO A 2 55.41 -31.28 69.94
C PRO A 2 54.10 -30.49 69.67
N PRO A 3 54.13 -29.40 68.91
CA PRO A 3 52.96 -28.63 68.58
C PRO A 3 51.97 -29.44 67.71
N PRO A 4 50.65 -29.20 67.79
CA PRO A 4 49.68 -29.95 67.05
C PRO A 4 49.84 -29.68 65.50
N PRO A 5 49.52 -30.67 64.68
CA PRO A 5 49.62 -30.49 63.22
C PRO A 5 48.67 -29.39 62.73
N PRO A 6 49.00 -28.68 61.63
CA PRO A 6 48.13 -27.64 61.05
C PRO A 6 46.82 -28.26 60.52
N PRO A 7 45.71 -27.50 60.57
CA PRO A 7 44.45 -27.99 60.08
C PRO A 7 44.50 -28.26 58.51
N PRO A 8 43.72 -29.22 58.03
CA PRO A 8 43.70 -29.52 56.61
C PRO A 8 43.17 -28.32 55.74
N PRO A 9 43.65 -28.14 54.53
CA PRO A 9 43.17 -27.06 53.64
C PRO A 9 41.68 -27.20 53.39
N PRO A 10 40.96 -26.08 53.21
CA PRO A 10 39.53 -26.13 52.85
C PRO A 10 39.30 -26.83 51.50
N PRO A 11 38.16 -27.54 51.33
CA PRO A 11 37.83 -28.17 50.05
C PRO A 11 37.76 -27.17 48.92
N PRO A 12 38.11 -27.54 47.66
CA PRO A 12 38.01 -26.65 46.51
C PRO A 12 36.54 -26.23 46.28
N PRO A 13 36.31 -25.01 45.76
CA PRO A 13 34.96 -24.57 45.48
C PRO A 13 34.30 -25.47 44.44
N PRO A 14 32.97 -25.67 44.45
CA PRO A 14 32.25 -26.47 43.47
C PRO A 14 32.46 -25.87 42.07
N PRO A 15 32.49 -26.72 41.04
CA PRO A 15 32.61 -26.23 39.63
C PRO A 15 31.44 -25.31 39.30
N PRO A 16 31.62 -24.30 38.44
CA PRO A 16 30.54 -23.42 38.01
C PRO A 16 29.45 -24.22 37.32
N PRO A 17 28.16 -23.84 37.42
CA PRO A 17 27.09 -24.53 36.75
C PRO A 17 27.32 -24.50 35.22
N PRO A 18 26.90 -25.55 34.49
CA PRO A 18 27.02 -25.57 33.02
C PRO A 18 26.29 -24.36 32.40
N PRO A 19 26.79 -23.78 31.31
CA PRO A 19 26.10 -22.69 30.62
C PRO A 19 24.71 -23.15 30.22
N PRO A 20 23.70 -22.24 30.23
CA PRO A 20 22.36 -22.57 29.78
C PRO A 20 22.39 -23.06 28.31
N PRO A 21 21.52 -23.99 27.93
CA PRO A 21 21.45 -24.45 26.54
C PRO A 21 21.21 -23.25 25.64
N PRO A 22 21.78 -23.23 24.41
CA PRO A 22 21.54 -22.17 23.47
C PRO A 22 20.02 -22.05 23.21
N PRO A 23 19.47 -20.83 23.10
CA PRO A 23 18.08 -20.66 22.77
C PRO A 23 17.74 -21.41 21.48
N PRO A 24 16.54 -21.97 21.32
CA PRO A 24 16.14 -22.63 20.08
C PRO A 24 16.32 -21.63 18.92
N PRO A 25 16.73 -22.11 17.74
CA PRO A 25 16.91 -21.23 16.59
C PRO A 25 15.63 -20.44 16.34
N CYS A 26 15.77 -19.11 16.31
CA CYS A 26 14.64 -18.20 16.12
C CYS A 26 13.96 -18.57 14.78
N PRO A 27 12.65 -18.80 14.74
CA PRO A 27 11.95 -19.13 13.49
C PRO A 27 12.04 -18.02 12.41
N TYR A 28 12.54 -16.86 12.80
CA TYR A 28 12.79 -15.71 11.90
C TYR A 28 14.17 -15.69 11.25
N THR A 29 15.03 -16.69 11.45
CA THR A 29 16.37 -16.78 10.83
C THR A 29 16.30 -16.83 9.29
N THR A 30 15.16 -17.15 8.72
CA THR A 30 14.94 -17.18 7.27
C THR A 30 14.67 -15.82 6.64
N LEU A 31 14.28 -14.80 7.43
CA LEU A 31 13.99 -13.43 6.95
C LEU A 31 15.24 -12.59 6.70
N PHE A 32 16.40 -12.98 7.23
CA PHE A 32 17.67 -12.23 7.14
C PHE A 32 18.74 -12.99 6.37
N ARG A 33 18.40 -13.56 5.23
CA ARG A 33 19.32 -14.31 4.39
C ARG A 33 20.54 -13.48 3.93
N SER A 34 20.39 -12.18 3.74
CA SER A 34 21.46 -11.24 3.42
C SER A 34 22.46 -11.05 4.57
N VAL A 35 22.12 -11.55 5.78
CA VAL A 35 22.89 -11.37 7.02
C VAL A 35 23.58 -12.66 7.47
N LEU A 36 23.40 -13.77 6.78
CA LEU A 36 24.07 -15.02 7.16
C LEU A 36 25.55 -14.97 6.81
N ASP A 37 26.39 -15.25 7.82
CA ASP A 37 27.84 -15.44 7.62
C ASP A 37 28.09 -16.46 6.49
N PRO A 38 28.89 -16.12 5.46
CA PRO A 38 29.25 -17.06 4.39
C PRO A 38 29.79 -18.39 4.90
N ALA A 39 30.37 -18.42 6.12
CA ALA A 39 30.81 -19.64 6.76
C ALA A 39 29.67 -20.62 7.09
N LEU A 40 28.45 -20.15 7.24
CA LEU A 40 27.26 -21.01 7.46
C LEU A 40 26.78 -21.66 6.17
N LEU A 41 27.10 -21.10 5.01
CA LEU A 41 26.70 -21.59 3.69
C LEU A 41 27.65 -22.65 3.11
N ARG A 42 28.70 -23.03 3.86
CA ARG A 42 29.67 -24.05 3.42
C ARG A 42 29.05 -25.45 3.46
N PRO A 43 29.53 -26.38 2.59
CA PRO A 43 29.11 -27.80 2.59
C PRO A 43 29.17 -28.42 3.99
N GLY A 44 28.14 -29.19 4.36
CA GLY A 44 27.99 -29.78 5.69
C GLY A 44 27.32 -28.88 6.74
N ARG A 45 26.84 -27.71 6.34
CA ARG A 45 26.01 -26.82 7.16
C ARG A 45 24.71 -26.49 6.41
N PHE A 46 24.46 -25.22 6.00
CA PHE A 46 23.34 -24.87 5.13
C PHE A 46 23.76 -24.95 3.66
N ASP A 47 24.05 -26.12 3.18
CA ASP A 47 24.62 -26.39 1.86
C ASP A 47 23.58 -26.38 0.71
N ARG A 48 22.29 -26.41 1.04
CA ARG A 48 21.20 -26.30 0.08
C ARG A 48 20.38 -25.05 0.30
N GLN A 49 20.26 -24.25 -0.77
CA GLN A 49 19.43 -23.06 -0.80
C GLN A 49 18.21 -23.33 -1.65
N VAL A 50 17.03 -23.18 -1.05
CA VAL A 50 15.74 -23.27 -1.75
C VAL A 50 15.11 -21.88 -1.73
N VAL A 51 14.93 -21.31 -2.90
CA VAL A 51 14.20 -20.03 -3.03
C VAL A 51 12.71 -20.33 -3.12
N VAL A 52 11.95 -19.85 -2.14
CA VAL A 52 10.50 -19.91 -2.19
C VAL A 52 10.00 -18.57 -2.72
N GLY A 53 9.58 -18.54 -3.98
CA GLY A 53 8.98 -17.37 -4.61
C GLY A 53 7.56 -17.09 -4.10
N LEU A 54 6.99 -15.96 -4.53
CA LEU A 54 5.57 -15.67 -4.28
C LEU A 54 4.70 -16.70 -5.01
N PRO A 55 3.55 -17.11 -4.42
CA PRO A 55 2.66 -18.08 -5.02
C PRO A 55 1.94 -17.50 -6.24
N ASP A 56 1.77 -18.31 -7.28
CA ASP A 56 0.88 -18.04 -8.40
C ASP A 56 -0.60 -18.09 -7.99
N ILE A 57 -1.52 -17.79 -8.89
CA ILE A 57 -2.97 -17.79 -8.61
C ILE A 57 -3.43 -19.14 -8.00
N ARG A 58 -2.95 -20.26 -8.54
CA ARG A 58 -3.31 -21.59 -8.04
C ARG A 58 -2.73 -21.88 -6.66
N GLY A 59 -1.50 -21.45 -6.44
CA GLY A 59 -0.84 -21.53 -5.13
C GLY A 59 -1.58 -20.68 -4.09
N ARG A 60 -1.99 -19.45 -4.44
CA ARG A 60 -2.77 -18.58 -3.56
C ARG A 60 -4.11 -19.22 -3.19
N GLU A 61 -4.82 -19.79 -4.17
CA GLU A 61 -6.09 -20.47 -3.90
C GLU A 61 -5.91 -21.66 -2.94
N GLN A 62 -4.86 -22.47 -3.11
CA GLN A 62 -4.58 -23.58 -2.20
C GLN A 62 -4.22 -23.11 -0.79
N ILE A 63 -3.43 -22.07 -0.66
CA ILE A 63 -3.05 -21.46 0.63
C ILE A 63 -4.31 -20.92 1.33
N LEU A 64 -5.16 -20.18 0.61
CA LEU A 64 -6.44 -19.69 1.13
C LEU A 64 -7.30 -20.82 1.66
N LYS A 65 -7.50 -21.91 0.88
CA LYS A 65 -8.26 -23.08 1.31
C LYS A 65 -7.72 -23.70 2.60
N VAL A 66 -6.40 -23.70 2.81
CA VAL A 66 -5.79 -24.21 4.05
C VAL A 66 -6.14 -23.31 5.25
N HIS A 67 -6.00 -22.00 5.11
CA HIS A 67 -6.25 -21.05 6.21
C HIS A 67 -7.75 -20.90 6.51
N MET A 68 -8.62 -21.03 5.52
CA MET A 68 -10.07 -20.94 5.65
C MET A 68 -10.70 -22.13 6.38
N ARG A 69 -10.02 -23.27 6.51
CA ARG A 69 -10.58 -24.51 7.15
C ARG A 69 -11.09 -24.30 8.58
N LYS A 70 -10.53 -23.34 9.30
CA LYS A 70 -10.87 -23.07 10.72
C LYS A 70 -11.84 -21.92 10.90
N VAL A 71 -12.30 -21.30 9.80
CA VAL A 71 -13.15 -20.13 9.82
C VAL A 71 -14.54 -20.52 9.31
N PRO A 72 -15.62 -20.16 10.01
CA PRO A 72 -16.97 -20.38 9.51
C PRO A 72 -17.22 -19.44 8.32
N LEU A 73 -17.33 -20.00 7.12
CA LEU A 73 -17.56 -19.25 5.88
C LEU A 73 -19.04 -19.23 5.50
N ALA A 74 -19.47 -18.16 4.86
CA ALA A 74 -20.76 -18.09 4.18
C ALA A 74 -20.68 -18.80 2.81
N GLU A 75 -21.83 -19.08 2.21
CA GLU A 75 -21.92 -19.81 0.93
C GLU A 75 -21.41 -19.00 -0.27
N ASP A 76 -21.35 -17.68 -0.16
CA ASP A 76 -20.90 -16.75 -1.22
C ASP A 76 -19.39 -16.69 -1.39
N VAL A 77 -18.61 -17.28 -0.47
CA VAL A 77 -17.14 -17.20 -0.47
C VAL A 77 -16.53 -18.09 -1.54
N ASP A 78 -15.88 -17.46 -2.51
CA ASP A 78 -15.14 -18.15 -3.57
C ASP A 78 -13.61 -17.90 -3.43
N PRO A 79 -12.84 -18.90 -2.96
CA PRO A 79 -11.38 -18.77 -2.83
C PRO A 79 -10.67 -18.45 -4.15
N SER A 80 -11.23 -18.86 -5.29
CA SER A 80 -10.65 -18.57 -6.61
C SER A 80 -10.77 -17.09 -6.97
N LYS A 81 -11.92 -16.45 -6.65
CA LYS A 81 -12.09 -15.00 -6.83
C LYS A 81 -11.13 -14.21 -5.93
N ILE A 82 -11.01 -14.63 -4.67
CA ILE A 82 -10.09 -13.99 -3.71
C ILE A 82 -8.64 -14.13 -4.19
N ALA A 83 -8.23 -15.31 -4.66
CA ALA A 83 -6.88 -15.56 -5.17
C ALA A 83 -6.54 -14.69 -6.40
N ARG A 84 -7.50 -14.48 -7.30
CA ARG A 84 -7.34 -13.55 -8.45
C ARG A 84 -7.22 -12.11 -8.01
N GLY A 85 -7.98 -11.70 -7.00
CA GLY A 85 -7.96 -10.34 -6.46
C GLY A 85 -6.77 -10.03 -5.53
N THR A 86 -5.81 -10.95 -5.34
CA THR A 86 -4.66 -10.78 -4.43
C THR A 86 -3.32 -11.07 -5.11
N PRO A 87 -3.00 -10.40 -6.25
CA PRO A 87 -1.71 -10.57 -6.90
C PRO A 87 -0.59 -10.11 -5.97
N GLY A 88 0.54 -10.82 -6.01
CA GLY A 88 1.73 -10.48 -5.22
C GLY A 88 1.64 -10.81 -3.73
N PHE A 89 0.54 -11.38 -3.23
CA PHE A 89 0.42 -11.78 -1.83
C PHE A 89 1.29 -13.01 -1.53
N SER A 90 2.05 -12.92 -0.45
CA SER A 90 2.74 -14.07 0.14
C SER A 90 1.76 -14.97 0.90
N GLY A 91 2.22 -16.17 1.30
CA GLY A 91 1.42 -17.03 2.18
C GLY A 91 1.05 -16.37 3.51
N ALA A 92 1.91 -15.50 4.05
CA ALA A 92 1.65 -14.76 5.26
C ALA A 92 0.55 -13.69 5.06
N ASP A 93 0.57 -12.99 3.92
CA ASP A 93 -0.46 -11.99 3.58
C ASP A 93 -1.82 -12.64 3.41
N LEU A 94 -1.88 -13.82 2.77
CA LEU A 94 -3.10 -14.59 2.61
C LEU A 94 -3.66 -15.11 3.95
N ALA A 95 -2.77 -15.56 4.86
CA ALA A 95 -3.17 -15.92 6.21
C ALA A 95 -3.72 -14.72 6.99
N ASN A 96 -3.07 -13.55 6.86
CA ASN A 96 -3.52 -12.30 7.44
C ASN A 96 -4.87 -11.86 6.85
N LEU A 97 -5.08 -12.02 5.54
CA LEU A 97 -6.35 -11.72 4.88
C LEU A 97 -7.51 -12.51 5.49
N VAL A 98 -7.34 -13.81 5.68
CA VAL A 98 -8.35 -14.67 6.33
C VAL A 98 -8.61 -14.23 7.77
N ASN A 99 -7.56 -13.88 8.52
CA ASN A 99 -7.70 -13.40 9.89
C ASN A 99 -8.41 -12.05 9.96
N GLU A 100 -8.05 -11.09 9.11
CA GLU A 100 -8.68 -9.76 9.06
C GLU A 100 -10.15 -9.85 8.63
N SER A 101 -10.48 -10.73 7.67
CA SER A 101 -11.89 -10.95 7.27
C SER A 101 -12.73 -11.49 8.43
N ALA A 102 -12.18 -12.39 9.25
CA ALA A 102 -12.84 -12.88 10.45
C ALA A 102 -13.02 -11.76 11.51
N LEU A 103 -12.05 -10.86 11.64
CA LEU A 103 -12.17 -9.69 12.52
C LEU A 103 -13.24 -8.71 12.04
N PHE A 104 -13.37 -8.50 10.73
CA PHE A 104 -14.46 -7.70 10.16
C PHE A 104 -15.83 -8.33 10.43
N ALA A 105 -15.98 -9.65 10.26
CA ALA A 105 -17.19 -10.38 10.59
C ALA A 105 -17.57 -10.24 12.08
N ALA A 106 -16.58 -10.40 12.96
CA ALA A 106 -16.80 -10.23 14.40
C ALA A 106 -17.24 -8.80 14.77
N ARG A 107 -16.66 -7.77 14.15
CA ARG A 107 -17.05 -6.36 14.35
C ARG A 107 -18.46 -6.08 13.83
N ALA A 108 -18.86 -6.70 12.73
CA ALA A 108 -20.21 -6.60 12.18
C ALA A 108 -21.23 -7.45 12.95
N GLY A 109 -20.82 -8.22 13.94
CA GLY A 109 -21.71 -9.10 14.72
C GLY A 109 -22.26 -10.30 13.94
N VAL A 110 -21.68 -10.63 12.77
CA VAL A 110 -22.08 -11.77 11.97
C VAL A 110 -21.31 -13.03 12.36
N ARG A 111 -21.95 -14.20 12.26
CA ARG A 111 -21.36 -15.48 12.69
C ARG A 111 -20.53 -16.18 11.62
N THR A 112 -20.72 -15.80 10.36
CA THR A 112 -20.01 -16.36 9.21
C THR A 112 -19.30 -15.26 8.46
N VAL A 113 -18.14 -15.57 7.88
CA VAL A 113 -17.35 -14.65 7.06
C VAL A 113 -17.81 -14.79 5.61
N GLY A 114 -18.39 -13.75 5.05
CA GLY A 114 -18.83 -13.67 3.66
C GLY A 114 -17.80 -12.98 2.75
N MET A 115 -18.12 -12.91 1.46
CA MET A 115 -17.24 -12.29 0.47
C MET A 115 -17.00 -10.82 0.76
N GLN A 116 -18.00 -10.09 1.25
CA GLN A 116 -17.88 -8.68 1.64
C GLN A 116 -16.78 -8.45 2.70
N GLN A 117 -16.67 -9.32 3.71
CA GLN A 117 -15.63 -9.22 4.74
C GLN A 117 -14.24 -9.46 4.16
N PHE A 118 -14.11 -10.35 3.17
CA PHE A 118 -12.86 -10.55 2.44
C PHE A 118 -12.48 -9.33 1.61
N GLU A 119 -13.44 -8.67 0.95
CA GLU A 119 -13.18 -7.43 0.20
C GLU A 119 -12.71 -6.30 1.14
N LEU A 120 -13.38 -6.09 2.28
CA LEU A 120 -12.98 -5.11 3.27
C LEU A 120 -11.59 -5.39 3.86
N ALA A 121 -11.28 -6.67 4.11
CA ALA A 121 -9.96 -7.08 4.59
C ALA A 121 -8.87 -6.87 3.53
N LYS A 122 -9.18 -7.18 2.27
CA LYS A 122 -8.30 -6.93 1.14
C LYS A 122 -7.99 -5.44 1.00
N ASP A 123 -9.03 -4.60 1.01
CA ASP A 123 -8.88 -3.15 0.94
C ASP A 123 -8.01 -2.61 2.08
N LYS A 124 -8.23 -3.08 3.32
CA LYS A 124 -7.40 -2.71 4.46
C LYS A 124 -5.94 -3.13 4.31
N ILE A 125 -5.66 -4.31 3.77
CA ILE A 125 -4.29 -4.81 3.60
C ILE A 125 -3.58 -4.06 2.47
N MET A 126 -4.26 -3.86 1.34
CA MET A 126 -3.67 -3.27 0.14
C MET A 126 -3.56 -1.74 0.24
N MET A 127 -4.59 -1.07 0.74
CA MET A 127 -4.66 0.40 0.81
C MET A 127 -4.34 0.96 2.20
N GLY A 128 -4.28 0.12 3.23
CA GLY A 128 -4.11 0.56 4.62
C GLY A 128 -5.44 0.79 5.36
N ALA A 129 -5.34 0.98 6.68
CA ALA A 129 -6.51 1.24 7.51
C ALA A 129 -7.08 2.65 7.27
N GLU A 130 -8.40 2.76 7.19
CA GLU A 130 -9.11 4.03 7.08
C GLU A 130 -8.90 4.91 8.31
N ARG A 131 -8.66 6.19 8.08
CA ARG A 131 -8.52 7.21 9.13
C ARG A 131 -9.79 8.04 9.27
N LYS A 132 -10.88 7.41 9.73
CA LYS A 132 -12.21 8.05 9.88
C LYS A 132 -12.22 9.26 10.83
N SER A 133 -11.21 9.40 11.68
CA SER A 133 -11.07 10.54 12.61
C SER A 133 -10.43 11.78 11.98
N MET A 134 -9.92 11.68 10.76
CA MET A 134 -9.30 12.80 10.07
C MET A 134 -10.38 13.59 9.35
N VAL A 135 -10.63 14.80 9.81
CA VAL A 135 -11.55 15.74 9.17
C VAL A 135 -10.75 16.54 8.15
N MET A 136 -11.08 16.37 6.88
CA MET A 136 -10.55 17.18 5.78
C MET A 136 -11.47 18.36 5.53
N SER A 137 -10.92 19.51 5.12
CA SER A 137 -11.73 20.60 4.59
C SER A 137 -12.38 20.22 3.26
N GLU A 138 -13.51 20.83 2.92
CA GLU A 138 -14.19 20.54 1.64
C GLU A 138 -13.30 20.86 0.44
N ASP A 139 -12.43 21.88 0.55
CA ASP A 139 -11.47 22.22 -0.50
C ASP A 139 -10.38 21.14 -0.65
N GLU A 140 -9.84 20.64 0.46
CA GLU A 140 -8.86 19.52 0.43
C GLU A 140 -9.49 18.24 -0.11
N LYS A 141 -10.74 17.95 0.29
CA LYS A 141 -11.49 16.79 -0.20
C LYS A 141 -11.71 16.87 -1.71
N ARG A 142 -12.13 18.05 -2.20
CA ARG A 142 -12.31 18.30 -3.63
C ARG A 142 -10.99 18.20 -4.40
N ASN A 143 -9.92 18.79 -3.89
CA ASN A 143 -8.61 18.69 -4.52
C ASN A 143 -8.14 17.24 -4.62
N THR A 144 -8.29 16.47 -3.53
CA THR A 144 -7.99 15.03 -3.52
C THR A 144 -8.86 14.28 -4.54
N ALA A 145 -10.14 14.62 -4.67
CA ALA A 145 -11.02 13.97 -5.64
C ALA A 145 -10.54 14.19 -7.09
N TYR A 146 -10.14 15.40 -7.45
CA TYR A 146 -9.57 15.67 -8.78
C TYR A 146 -8.23 14.97 -8.97
N HIS A 147 -7.39 14.96 -7.97
CA HIS A 147 -6.08 14.27 -8.00
C HIS A 147 -6.26 12.78 -8.30
N GLU A 148 -7.08 12.08 -7.52
CA GLU A 148 -7.32 10.64 -7.70
C GLU A 148 -8.06 10.33 -9.01
N ALA A 149 -9.02 11.16 -9.40
CA ALA A 149 -9.69 11.04 -10.70
C ALA A 149 -8.70 11.19 -11.86
N GLY A 150 -7.72 12.09 -11.73
CA GLY A 150 -6.65 12.26 -12.72
C GLY A 150 -5.84 10.98 -12.94
N HIS A 151 -5.42 10.31 -11.87
CA HIS A 151 -4.74 9.02 -11.94
C HIS A 151 -5.60 7.95 -12.62
N ALA A 152 -6.88 7.86 -12.24
CA ALA A 152 -7.80 6.87 -12.75
C ALA A 152 -8.07 7.05 -14.25
N ILE A 153 -8.35 8.26 -14.72
CA ILE A 153 -8.63 8.55 -16.13
C ILE A 153 -7.41 8.28 -17.00
N VAL A 154 -6.23 8.78 -16.59
CA VAL A 154 -5.01 8.52 -17.35
C VAL A 154 -4.72 7.03 -17.38
N GLY A 155 -4.76 6.34 -16.25
CA GLY A 155 -4.52 4.90 -16.16
C GLY A 155 -5.49 4.08 -17.02
N ARG A 156 -6.75 4.52 -17.15
CA ARG A 156 -7.78 3.85 -17.99
C ARG A 156 -7.58 4.06 -19.50
N LEU A 157 -6.97 5.18 -19.89
CA LEU A 157 -6.83 5.57 -21.30
C LEU A 157 -5.47 5.21 -21.91
N VAL A 158 -4.42 5.09 -21.11
CA VAL A 158 -3.10 4.69 -21.63
C VAL A 158 -3.07 3.19 -21.96
N PRO A 159 -2.28 2.77 -22.96
CA PRO A 159 -2.20 1.38 -23.38
C PRO A 159 -1.46 0.50 -22.35
N GLU A 160 -1.83 -0.77 -22.26
CA GLU A 160 -1.15 -1.80 -21.44
C GLU A 160 -1.03 -1.47 -19.95
N HIS A 161 -1.78 -0.51 -19.43
CA HIS A 161 -1.85 -0.24 -17.98
C HIS A 161 -2.70 -1.31 -17.28
N ASP A 162 -2.43 -1.57 -16.01
CA ASP A 162 -3.30 -2.39 -15.19
C ASP A 162 -4.66 -1.69 -15.01
N PRO A 163 -5.78 -2.43 -15.00
CA PRO A 163 -7.10 -1.84 -14.85
C PRO A 163 -7.26 -1.17 -13.49
N VAL A 164 -8.03 -0.08 -13.46
CA VAL A 164 -8.41 0.60 -12.21
C VAL A 164 -9.37 -0.31 -11.46
N TYR A 165 -9.01 -0.65 -10.24
CA TYR A 165 -9.84 -1.48 -9.37
C TYR A 165 -10.80 -0.64 -8.53
N LYS A 166 -10.26 0.40 -7.88
CA LYS A 166 -11.01 1.25 -6.96
C LYS A 166 -10.32 2.61 -6.81
N VAL A 167 -11.12 3.67 -6.64
CA VAL A 167 -10.64 5.01 -6.32
C VAL A 167 -11.34 5.48 -5.04
N SER A 168 -10.58 6.01 -4.09
CA SER A 168 -11.13 6.48 -2.81
C SER A 168 -10.47 7.76 -2.36
N ILE A 169 -11.26 8.67 -1.81
CA ILE A 169 -10.78 9.89 -1.15
C ILE A 169 -10.85 9.79 0.38
N ILE A 170 -11.09 8.58 0.90
CA ILE A 170 -11.02 8.33 2.34
C ILE A 170 -9.54 8.24 2.73
N PRO A 171 -9.06 9.07 3.67
CA PRO A 171 -7.66 9.05 4.09
C PRO A 171 -7.24 7.68 4.65
N ARG A 172 -6.09 7.18 4.16
CA ARG A 172 -5.52 5.90 4.59
C ARG A 172 -4.02 6.04 4.86
N GLY A 173 -3.57 5.67 6.04
CA GLY A 173 -2.16 5.81 6.40
C GLY A 173 -1.67 7.26 6.29
N ARG A 174 -0.79 7.55 5.33
CA ARG A 174 -0.29 8.90 5.02
C ARG A 174 -0.95 9.53 3.79
N ALA A 175 -1.69 8.75 3.02
CA ALA A 175 -2.37 9.22 1.81
C ALA A 175 -3.73 9.82 2.16
N LEU A 176 -4.09 10.91 1.49
CA LEU A 176 -5.41 11.55 1.59
C LEU A 176 -6.44 10.86 0.71
N GLY A 177 -5.99 10.26 -0.39
CA GLY A 177 -6.77 9.42 -1.28
C GLY A 177 -5.92 8.26 -1.81
N VAL A 178 -6.51 7.41 -2.63
CA VAL A 178 -5.83 6.31 -3.28
C VAL A 178 -6.55 5.88 -4.56
N THR A 179 -5.81 5.80 -5.65
CA THR A 179 -6.23 5.15 -6.88
C THR A 179 -5.52 3.82 -7.00
N MET A 180 -6.29 2.74 -6.98
CA MET A 180 -5.77 1.40 -6.97
C MET A 180 -5.91 0.73 -8.32
N PHE A 181 -4.80 0.26 -8.84
CA PHE A 181 -4.72 -0.56 -10.04
C PHE A 181 -4.47 -2.02 -9.62
N LEU A 182 -5.17 -2.94 -10.27
CA LEU A 182 -5.06 -4.36 -9.96
C LEU A 182 -4.80 -5.14 -11.25
N PRO A 183 -3.64 -5.79 -11.39
CA PRO A 183 -3.35 -6.60 -12.56
C PRO A 183 -4.30 -7.80 -12.64
N GLU A 184 -4.80 -8.08 -13.84
CA GLU A 184 -5.68 -9.24 -14.09
C GLU A 184 -4.95 -10.58 -13.97
N GLU A 185 -3.64 -10.57 -14.23
CA GLU A 185 -2.78 -11.75 -14.22
C GLU A 185 -1.46 -11.46 -13.50
N ASP A 186 -0.83 -12.52 -12.97
CA ASP A 186 0.52 -12.42 -12.40
C ASP A 186 1.54 -12.16 -13.52
N ARG A 187 2.15 -10.97 -13.52
CA ARG A 187 3.17 -10.56 -14.50
C ARG A 187 4.56 -10.62 -13.89
N TYR A 188 5.47 -11.24 -14.61
CA TYR A 188 6.88 -11.34 -14.21
C TYR A 188 7.81 -10.40 -15.01
N SER A 189 7.29 -9.77 -16.06
CA SER A 189 8.02 -8.82 -16.89
C SER A 189 7.09 -7.71 -17.36
N HIS A 190 7.65 -6.52 -17.52
CA HIS A 190 6.92 -5.34 -17.98
C HIS A 190 7.49 -4.86 -19.31
N SER A 191 6.62 -4.58 -20.28
CA SER A 191 7.01 -3.97 -21.55
C SER A 191 7.40 -2.49 -21.32
N ARG A 192 8.22 -1.92 -22.22
CA ARG A 192 8.50 -0.48 -22.22
C ARG A 192 7.21 0.33 -22.26
N ARG A 193 6.20 -0.13 -23.03
CA ARG A 193 4.91 0.54 -23.17
C ARG A 193 4.15 0.54 -21.84
N HIS A 194 4.11 -0.60 -21.16
CA HIS A 194 3.49 -0.69 -19.83
C HIS A 194 4.16 0.26 -18.82
N ILE A 195 5.50 0.32 -18.79
CA ILE A 195 6.23 1.19 -17.88
C ILE A 195 5.97 2.67 -18.20
N ASN A 196 5.97 3.07 -19.48
CA ASN A 196 5.61 4.44 -19.88
C ASN A 196 4.18 4.79 -19.44
N SER A 197 3.25 3.85 -19.59
CA SER A 197 1.85 4.04 -19.15
C SER A 197 1.74 4.22 -17.63
N GLN A 198 2.54 3.49 -16.85
CA GLN A 198 2.63 3.72 -15.41
C GLN A 198 3.14 5.12 -15.07
N ILE A 199 4.18 5.60 -15.77
CA ILE A 199 4.70 6.96 -15.57
C ILE A 199 3.63 7.99 -15.94
N CYS A 200 2.92 7.83 -17.06
CA CYS A 200 1.82 8.73 -17.44
C CYS A 200 0.74 8.79 -16.36
N SER A 201 0.32 7.63 -15.84
CA SER A 201 -0.70 7.55 -14.79
C SER A 201 -0.28 8.26 -13.51
N LEU A 202 1.01 8.15 -13.09
CA LEU A 202 1.54 8.85 -11.92
C LEU A 202 1.47 10.37 -12.05
N PHE A 203 1.52 10.94 -13.25
CA PHE A 203 1.36 12.38 -13.45
C PHE A 203 -0.10 12.84 -13.51
N GLY A 204 -1.06 11.91 -13.63
CA GLY A 204 -2.48 12.23 -13.75
C GLY A 204 -3.00 13.12 -12.63
N GLY A 205 -2.65 12.83 -11.37
CA GLY A 205 -3.07 13.61 -10.21
C GLY A 205 -2.54 15.03 -10.25
N ARG A 206 -1.25 15.20 -10.50
CA ARG A 206 -0.60 16.53 -10.59
C ARG A 206 -1.21 17.40 -11.68
N ILE A 207 -1.45 16.82 -12.86
CA ILE A 207 -2.02 17.55 -14.00
C ILE A 207 -3.48 17.92 -13.71
N ALA A 208 -4.26 17.04 -13.10
CA ALA A 208 -5.62 17.34 -12.70
C ALA A 208 -5.70 18.50 -11.72
N GLU A 209 -4.81 18.59 -10.72
CA GLU A 209 -4.69 19.74 -9.84
C GLU A 209 -4.37 21.02 -10.63
N GLU A 210 -3.41 20.96 -11.55
CA GLU A 210 -2.99 22.13 -12.35
C GLU A 210 -4.12 22.66 -13.23
N MET A 211 -4.92 21.75 -13.83
CA MET A 211 -6.06 22.12 -14.67
C MET A 211 -7.22 22.74 -13.89
N THR A 212 -7.42 22.34 -12.63
CA THR A 212 -8.56 22.76 -11.80
C THR A 212 -8.25 23.94 -10.89
N LEU A 213 -7.06 23.97 -10.31
CA LEU A 213 -6.63 25.02 -9.35
C LEU A 213 -5.70 26.05 -9.97
N GLY A 214 -5.24 25.83 -11.21
CA GLY A 214 -4.20 26.63 -11.84
C GLY A 214 -2.81 26.33 -11.27
N LYS A 215 -1.78 26.88 -11.92
CA LYS A 215 -0.38 26.58 -11.59
C LYS A 215 0.03 26.97 -10.16
N ASP A 216 -0.56 28.03 -9.64
CA ASP A 216 -0.25 28.54 -8.30
C ASP A 216 -1.01 27.78 -7.19
N GLY A 217 -2.07 27.07 -7.53
CA GLY A 217 -2.89 26.30 -6.59
C GLY A 217 -2.47 24.84 -6.39
N VAL A 218 -1.45 24.40 -7.13
CA VAL A 218 -0.99 23.00 -7.06
C VAL A 218 -0.34 22.70 -5.71
N THR A 219 -0.63 21.52 -5.18
CA THR A 219 -0.19 21.11 -3.85
C THR A 219 1.06 20.23 -3.87
N THR A 220 1.59 19.94 -2.68
CA THR A 220 2.68 18.96 -2.49
C THR A 220 2.19 17.52 -2.49
N GLY A 221 0.89 17.27 -2.69
CA GLY A 221 0.28 15.94 -2.69
C GLY A 221 0.94 14.97 -3.67
N ALA A 222 1.26 15.46 -4.87
CA ALA A 222 1.91 14.68 -5.92
C ALA A 222 3.40 14.36 -5.68
N SER A 223 3.99 14.70 -4.53
CA SER A 223 5.44 14.51 -4.30
C SER A 223 5.88 13.06 -4.45
N ASN A 224 5.09 12.12 -3.93
CA ASN A 224 5.37 10.69 -4.01
C ASN A 224 5.27 10.17 -5.45
N ASP A 225 4.28 10.65 -6.21
CA ASP A 225 4.07 10.24 -7.61
C ASP A 225 5.20 10.73 -8.49
N ILE A 226 5.63 11.98 -8.30
CA ILE A 226 6.79 12.56 -9.00
C ILE A 226 8.06 11.76 -8.68
N GLN A 227 8.27 11.41 -7.40
CA GLN A 227 9.42 10.60 -6.99
C GLN A 227 9.38 9.24 -7.67
N ARG A 228 8.26 8.52 -7.59
CA ARG A 228 8.09 7.19 -8.22
C ARG A 228 8.27 7.25 -9.73
N ALA A 229 7.69 8.23 -10.41
CA ALA A 229 7.86 8.43 -11.84
C ALA A 229 9.32 8.65 -12.22
N THR A 230 10.04 9.47 -11.45
CA THR A 230 11.48 9.74 -11.65
C THR A 230 12.32 8.49 -11.42
N ASP A 231 12.05 7.72 -10.36
CA ASP A 231 12.75 6.48 -10.05
C ASP A 231 12.55 5.42 -11.14
N ILE A 232 11.33 5.28 -11.65
CA ILE A 232 11.01 4.36 -12.76
C ILE A 232 11.75 4.79 -14.03
N ALA A 233 11.67 6.06 -14.42
CA ALA A 233 12.36 6.59 -15.60
C ALA A 233 13.88 6.42 -15.49
N ARG A 234 14.46 6.66 -14.32
CA ARG A 234 15.89 6.42 -14.06
C ARG A 234 16.26 4.94 -14.22
N LYS A 235 15.47 4.01 -13.68
CA LYS A 235 15.69 2.57 -13.85
C LYS A 235 15.56 2.13 -15.30
N MET A 236 14.64 2.72 -16.08
CA MET A 236 14.55 2.45 -17.53
C MET A 236 15.85 2.75 -18.25
N VAL A 237 16.51 3.84 -17.88
CA VAL A 237 17.75 4.30 -18.52
C VAL A 237 18.97 3.57 -17.98
N THR A 238 19.07 3.36 -16.66
CA THR A 238 20.31 2.91 -16.02
C THR A 238 20.36 1.40 -15.75
N GLN A 239 19.22 0.73 -15.58
CA GLN A 239 19.17 -0.67 -15.16
C GLN A 239 18.56 -1.60 -16.21
N TRP A 240 17.49 -1.16 -16.89
CA TRP A 240 16.73 -2.03 -17.77
C TRP A 240 17.11 -1.92 -19.25
N GLY A 241 18.01 -0.98 -19.60
CA GLY A 241 18.47 -0.80 -20.98
C GLY A 241 17.34 -0.45 -21.96
N LEU A 242 16.28 0.26 -21.48
CA LEU A 242 15.10 0.61 -22.27
C LEU A 242 15.21 1.97 -22.97
N SER A 243 16.33 2.67 -22.84
CA SER A 243 16.63 3.91 -23.56
C SER A 243 17.30 3.61 -24.89
N GLU A 244 16.82 4.21 -25.99
CA GLU A 244 17.45 4.10 -27.30
C GLU A 244 18.79 4.85 -27.37
N LYS A 245 18.86 6.02 -26.70
CA LYS A 245 20.06 6.86 -26.67
C LYS A 245 21.20 6.22 -25.88
N MET A 246 20.87 5.59 -24.75
CA MET A 246 21.87 5.00 -23.84
C MET A 246 22.16 3.53 -24.16
N GLY A 247 21.28 2.86 -24.92
CA GLY A 247 21.44 1.45 -25.30
C GLY A 247 21.18 0.46 -24.16
N PRO A 248 21.34 -0.85 -24.44
CA PRO A 248 21.08 -1.91 -23.46
C PRO A 248 22.30 -2.14 -22.56
N LEU A 249 22.70 -1.11 -21.83
CA LEU A 249 23.81 -1.14 -20.89
C LEU A 249 23.31 -0.87 -19.48
N MET A 250 23.99 -1.42 -18.49
CA MET A 250 23.76 -1.18 -17.08
C MET A 250 24.74 -0.13 -16.57
N TYR A 251 24.23 1.03 -16.13
CA TYR A 251 25.02 2.16 -15.63
C TYR A 251 24.97 2.27 -14.11
N ASP A 252 24.05 1.56 -13.47
CA ASP A 252 23.88 1.53 -12.02
C ASP A 252 24.50 0.22 -11.51
N GLU A 253 25.69 0.30 -10.97
CA GLU A 253 26.23 -0.74 -10.10
C GLU A 253 25.51 -0.56 -8.78
N GLY A 254 24.34 -1.26 -8.63
CA GLY A 254 23.49 -1.21 -7.47
C GLY A 254 24.31 -1.15 -6.20
N GLY A 255 24.18 -0.09 -5.43
CA GLY A 255 24.94 0.10 -4.21
C GLY A 255 24.88 -1.17 -3.39
N GLU A 256 26.04 -1.78 -3.13
CA GLU A 256 26.15 -2.90 -2.21
C GLU A 256 25.39 -2.50 -0.94
N GLU A 257 24.43 -3.32 -0.57
CA GLU A 257 23.70 -3.17 0.69
C GLU A 257 24.72 -2.88 1.79
N VAL A 258 24.59 -1.72 2.44
CA VAL A 258 25.44 -1.29 3.54
C VAL A 258 25.25 -2.28 4.69
N PHE A 259 26.08 -3.31 4.69
CA PHE A 259 26.12 -4.30 5.75
C PHE A 259 26.96 -3.76 6.92
N LEU A 260 26.29 -3.51 8.05
CA LEU A 260 26.89 -3.27 9.38
C LEU A 260 28.13 -2.36 9.41
N GLY A 261 27.92 -1.04 9.34
CA GLY A 261 28.84 -0.07 9.94
C GLY A 261 30.20 0.10 9.28
N ARG A 262 30.50 -0.54 8.18
CA ARG A 262 31.60 -0.15 7.31
C ARG A 262 31.07 0.86 6.31
N SER A 263 31.22 2.10 6.66
CA SER A 263 31.28 3.23 5.74
C SER A 263 32.44 2.95 4.78
N ALA A 264 32.19 2.12 3.81
CA ALA A 264 33.10 1.93 2.70
C ALA A 264 33.07 3.20 1.86
N GLY A 265 34.16 3.78 1.68
CA GLY A 265 34.65 4.76 0.76
C GLY A 265 33.64 5.55 -0.08
N GLN A 266 34.06 6.74 -0.46
CA GLN A 266 33.40 7.65 -1.39
C GLN A 266 32.61 6.90 -2.47
N PRO A 267 31.38 7.37 -2.82
CA PRO A 267 30.65 6.81 -3.95
C PRO A 267 31.57 6.82 -5.16
N ASN A 268 32.01 5.64 -5.57
CA ASN A 268 32.75 5.50 -6.83
C ASN A 268 31.80 6.01 -7.92
N LYS A 269 32.12 7.15 -8.53
CA LYS A 269 31.47 7.57 -9.77
C LYS A 269 31.77 6.50 -10.81
N SER A 270 30.85 5.56 -10.96
CA SER A 270 30.97 4.47 -11.94
C SER A 270 30.83 4.95 -13.39
N VAL A 271 30.35 6.20 -13.58
CA VAL A 271 30.12 6.81 -14.89
C VAL A 271 30.83 8.15 -15.04
N SER A 272 31.24 8.48 -16.26
CA SER A 272 31.79 9.81 -16.58
C SER A 272 30.76 10.91 -16.43
N ASP A 273 31.21 12.16 -16.23
CA ASP A 273 30.31 13.32 -16.12
C ASP A 273 29.45 13.51 -17.39
N GLU A 274 29.99 13.19 -18.56
CA GLU A 274 29.26 13.21 -19.83
C GLU A 274 28.14 12.16 -19.86
N THR A 275 28.44 10.94 -19.42
CA THR A 275 27.44 9.86 -19.31
C THR A 275 26.36 10.21 -18.28
N ALA A 276 26.73 10.76 -17.13
CA ALA A 276 25.78 11.21 -16.13
C ALA A 276 24.81 12.26 -16.67
N LYS A 277 25.35 13.25 -17.41
CA LYS A 277 24.55 14.26 -18.09
C LYS A 277 23.60 13.66 -19.12
N ALA A 278 24.08 12.71 -19.92
CA ALA A 278 23.27 12.02 -20.91
C ALA A 278 22.13 11.20 -20.27
N ILE A 279 22.36 10.57 -19.11
CA ILE A 279 21.34 9.89 -18.31
C ILE A 279 20.28 10.89 -17.84
N ASP A 280 20.67 12.02 -17.27
CA ASP A 280 19.75 13.03 -16.76
C ASP A 280 18.89 13.65 -17.89
N GLU A 281 19.49 13.90 -19.06
CA GLU A 281 18.76 14.37 -20.26
C GLU A 281 17.74 13.34 -20.73
N GLU A 282 18.09 12.06 -20.74
CA GLU A 282 17.20 10.99 -21.18
C GLU A 282 16.06 10.72 -20.20
N VAL A 283 16.34 10.73 -18.89
CA VAL A 283 15.31 10.67 -17.83
C VAL A 283 14.32 11.80 -17.99
N ARG A 284 14.81 13.03 -18.17
CA ARG A 284 13.96 14.20 -18.39
C ARG A 284 13.10 14.05 -19.64
N ARG A 285 13.66 13.60 -20.75
CA ARG A 285 12.93 13.37 -22.00
C ARG A 285 11.76 12.40 -21.81
N ILE A 286 12.00 11.25 -21.11
CA ILE A 286 10.97 10.26 -20.83
C ILE A 286 9.84 10.88 -19.99
N ILE A 287 10.21 11.64 -18.95
CA ILE A 287 9.24 12.30 -18.08
C ILE A 287 8.42 13.33 -18.86
N ASP A 288 9.06 14.20 -19.63
CA ASP A 288 8.39 15.25 -20.41
C ASP A 288 7.43 14.66 -21.45
N GLU A 289 7.83 13.56 -22.12
CA GLU A 289 6.96 12.81 -23.04
C GLU A 289 5.74 12.21 -22.34
N CYS A 290 5.94 11.51 -21.22
CA CYS A 290 4.85 10.90 -20.47
C CYS A 290 3.91 11.95 -19.86
N TYR A 291 4.46 13.05 -19.36
CA TYR A 291 3.68 14.20 -18.86
C TYR A 291 2.81 14.80 -19.98
N GLY A 292 3.38 15.05 -21.16
CA GLY A 292 2.63 15.58 -22.31
C GLY A 292 1.54 14.64 -22.83
N VAL A 293 1.73 13.31 -22.73
CA VAL A 293 0.68 12.33 -23.05
C VAL A 293 -0.44 12.42 -22.04
N ALA A 294 -0.13 12.39 -20.73
CA ALA A 294 -1.12 12.45 -19.68
C ALA A 294 -1.92 13.76 -19.71
N GLN A 295 -1.27 14.88 -19.99
CA GLN A 295 -1.91 16.19 -20.12
C GLN A 295 -2.94 16.19 -21.26
N ARG A 296 -2.59 15.74 -22.45
CA ARG A 296 -3.52 15.67 -23.60
C ARG A 296 -4.71 14.77 -23.28
N LEU A 297 -4.48 13.61 -22.65
CA LEU A 297 -5.57 12.69 -22.30
C LEU A 297 -6.57 13.33 -21.32
N LEU A 298 -6.09 14.10 -20.35
CA LEU A 298 -6.96 14.80 -19.41
C LEU A 298 -7.66 16.00 -20.03
N GLU A 299 -6.98 16.78 -20.89
CA GLU A 299 -7.61 17.88 -21.65
C GLU A 299 -8.75 17.37 -22.54
N GLU A 300 -8.55 16.25 -23.25
CA GLU A 300 -9.56 15.62 -24.11
C GLU A 300 -10.74 15.01 -23.31
N ASN A 301 -10.54 14.70 -22.02
CA ASN A 301 -11.54 14.05 -21.17
C ASN A 301 -11.89 14.86 -19.92
N PHE A 302 -11.80 16.18 -19.99
CA PHE A 302 -12.01 17.07 -18.85
C PHE A 302 -13.41 16.94 -18.23
N ASP A 303 -14.45 16.74 -19.06
CA ASP A 303 -15.82 16.52 -18.57
C ASP A 303 -15.91 15.23 -17.72
N LYS A 304 -15.20 14.17 -18.12
CA LYS A 304 -15.15 12.92 -17.34
C LYS A 304 -14.37 13.09 -16.04
N LEU A 305 -13.32 13.91 -16.06
CA LEU A 305 -12.56 14.26 -14.86
C LEU A 305 -13.47 14.95 -13.83
N HIS A 306 -14.26 15.90 -14.29
CA HIS A 306 -15.22 16.60 -13.44
C HIS A 306 -16.28 15.66 -12.87
N THR A 307 -16.92 14.84 -13.74
CA THR A 307 -17.93 13.86 -13.32
C THR A 307 -17.36 12.85 -12.31
N MET A 308 -16.14 12.38 -12.52
CA MET A 308 -15.48 11.44 -11.61
C MET A 308 -15.18 12.08 -10.26
N ALA A 309 -14.68 13.32 -10.25
CA ALA A 309 -14.44 14.07 -9.03
C ALA A 309 -15.73 14.33 -8.24
N GLU A 310 -16.84 14.67 -8.91
CA GLU A 310 -18.14 14.83 -8.27
C GLU A 310 -18.67 13.52 -7.68
N ALA A 311 -18.50 12.41 -8.40
CA ALA A 311 -18.86 11.08 -7.89
C ALA A 311 -18.03 10.71 -6.64
N LEU A 312 -16.73 11.03 -6.63
CA LEU A 312 -15.88 10.83 -5.45
C LEU A 312 -16.29 11.73 -4.27
N MET A 313 -16.70 12.98 -4.53
CA MET A 313 -17.23 13.86 -3.49
C MET A 313 -18.53 13.31 -2.87
N LEU A 314 -19.37 12.64 -3.68
CA LEU A 314 -20.64 12.10 -3.24
C LEU A 314 -20.50 10.75 -2.54
N TYR A 315 -19.75 9.81 -3.14
CA TYR A 315 -19.67 8.42 -2.69
C TYR A 315 -18.41 8.11 -1.88
N GLU A 316 -17.43 9.02 -1.84
CA GLU A 316 -16.11 8.89 -1.21
C GLU A 316 -15.24 7.75 -1.77
N THR A 317 -15.86 6.74 -2.37
CA THR A 317 -15.20 5.60 -3.03
C THR A 317 -16.02 5.16 -4.22
N ILE A 318 -15.37 4.95 -5.36
CA ILE A 318 -15.96 4.41 -6.58
C ILE A 318 -15.21 3.17 -7.03
N ASP A 319 -15.93 2.19 -7.55
CA ASP A 319 -15.39 0.93 -8.06
C ASP A 319 -15.20 0.94 -9.60
N ALA A 320 -14.70 -0.18 -10.13
CA ALA A 320 -14.42 -0.32 -11.55
C ALA A 320 -15.67 -0.16 -12.43
N ASP A 321 -16.83 -0.66 -11.98
CA ASP A 321 -18.08 -0.58 -12.75
C ASP A 321 -18.57 0.87 -12.87
N GLN A 322 -18.53 1.63 -11.78
CA GLN A 322 -18.85 3.06 -11.75
C GLN A 322 -17.88 3.89 -12.61
N ILE A 323 -16.58 3.54 -12.58
CA ILE A 323 -15.56 4.18 -13.40
C ILE A 323 -15.86 3.92 -14.89
N ASP A 324 -16.23 2.70 -15.28
CA ASP A 324 -16.59 2.35 -16.64
C ASP A 324 -17.88 3.05 -17.12
N GLU A 325 -18.85 3.26 -16.23
CA GLU A 325 -20.03 4.09 -16.50
C GLU A 325 -19.65 5.53 -16.84
N ILE A 326 -18.81 6.16 -15.99
CA ILE A 326 -18.31 7.54 -16.20
C ILE A 326 -17.53 7.62 -17.52
N MET A 327 -16.62 6.68 -17.75
CA MET A 327 -15.82 6.66 -18.99
C MET A 327 -16.65 6.48 -20.24
N SER A 328 -17.84 5.85 -20.12
CA SER A 328 -18.83 5.72 -21.19
C SER A 328 -19.76 6.94 -21.32
N GLY A 329 -19.57 7.99 -20.50
CA GLY A 329 -20.40 9.19 -20.49
C GLY A 329 -21.77 9.01 -19.82
N ARG A 330 -21.91 8.00 -18.97
CA ARG A 330 -23.11 7.76 -18.14
C ARG A 330 -22.91 8.28 -16.72
N THR A 331 -24.01 8.62 -16.05
CA THR A 331 -23.97 8.93 -14.63
C THR A 331 -23.68 7.66 -13.86
N PRO A 332 -22.73 7.66 -12.90
CA PRO A 332 -22.40 6.48 -12.11
C PRO A 332 -23.58 6.06 -11.23
N SER A 333 -23.84 4.77 -11.19
CA SER A 333 -24.82 4.17 -10.30
C SER A 333 -24.39 4.30 -8.83
N PRO A 334 -25.32 4.44 -7.87
CA PRO A 334 -24.97 4.41 -6.45
C PRO A 334 -24.27 3.08 -6.09
N PRO A 335 -23.29 3.08 -5.16
CA PRO A 335 -22.70 1.84 -4.64
C PRO A 335 -23.77 0.90 -4.09
N SER A 336 -23.55 -0.41 -4.18
CA SER A 336 -24.51 -1.43 -3.72
C SER A 336 -24.90 -1.32 -2.23
N ASP A 337 -24.05 -0.69 -1.43
CA ASP A 337 -24.22 -0.49 0.02
C ASP A 337 -24.63 0.97 0.35
N TRP A 338 -25.04 1.75 -0.65
CA TRP A 338 -25.45 3.15 -0.46
C TRP A 338 -26.82 3.25 0.18
N ASP A 339 -26.86 3.82 1.39
CA ASP A 339 -28.10 4.12 2.10
C ASP A 339 -28.44 5.61 1.91
N ASP A 340 -29.50 5.91 1.17
CA ASP A 340 -29.96 7.29 0.86
C ASP A 340 -30.22 8.14 2.13
N SER A 341 -30.26 7.50 3.31
CA SER A 341 -30.54 8.15 4.59
C SER A 341 -29.35 8.96 5.17
N THR A 342 -28.13 8.82 4.61
CA THR A 342 -26.92 9.51 5.11
C THR A 342 -26.52 10.73 4.29
N GLY A 343 -27.15 10.97 3.15
CA GLY A 343 -26.84 12.05 2.21
C GLY A 343 -27.59 13.37 2.41
N GLY A 344 -28.23 13.63 3.55
CA GLY A 344 -29.10 14.78 3.68
C GLY A 344 -29.15 15.45 5.06
N ALA A 345 -28.05 15.89 5.62
CA ALA A 345 -28.06 16.72 6.82
C ALA A 345 -27.49 18.13 6.55
N SER A 346 -28.13 18.88 5.68
CA SER A 346 -28.04 20.35 5.67
C SER A 346 -29.24 20.99 4.99
N SER A 347 -30.38 21.02 5.65
CA SER A 347 -31.33 22.12 5.45
C SER A 347 -32.24 22.28 6.67
N SER A 348 -31.97 23.36 7.41
CA SER A 348 -32.96 24.21 8.11
C SER A 348 -34.10 23.52 8.88
N ALA A 349 -33.88 23.24 10.14
CA ALA A 349 -34.97 23.26 11.13
C ALA A 349 -34.94 24.62 11.85
N LYS A 350 -35.96 25.47 11.56
CA LYS A 350 -36.35 26.61 12.37
C LYS A 350 -36.76 26.12 13.75
N PRO A 351 -36.47 26.83 14.84
CA PRO A 351 -36.98 26.49 16.15
C PRO A 351 -38.43 26.93 16.25
N SER A 352 -39.35 26.01 16.52
CA SER A 352 -40.68 26.33 17.06
C SER A 352 -40.56 26.39 18.57
N ALA A 353 -41.02 27.55 19.09
CA ALA A 353 -41.08 27.89 20.49
C ALA A 353 -42.25 27.16 21.20
N GLU A 354 -42.12 27.13 22.53
CA GLU A 354 -43.16 26.87 23.55
C GLU A 354 -43.40 25.41 23.94
N ASP A 355 -42.83 24.98 25.06
CA ASP A 355 -43.58 24.81 26.30
C ASP A 355 -42.63 24.75 27.51
N LYS A 356 -43.00 25.51 28.58
CA LYS A 356 -42.40 25.58 29.91
C LYS A 356 -43.32 24.86 30.89
N PRO A 357 -43.00 24.79 32.21
CA PRO A 357 -42.22 23.72 32.87
C PRO A 357 -43.07 23.08 33.99
N ASP A 358 -42.60 21.99 34.59
CA ASP A 358 -42.97 21.66 35.98
C ASP A 358 -41.84 20.95 36.73
N SER A 359 -41.41 21.62 37.68
CA SER A 359 -41.15 21.52 39.11
C SER A 359 -40.46 20.29 39.69
N ALA A 360 -39.36 20.61 40.44
CA ALA A 360 -38.97 20.11 41.76
C ALA A 360 -38.43 18.67 41.86
N SER A 361 -37.38 18.34 42.57
CA SER A 361 -36.69 18.85 43.75
C SER A 361 -35.31 18.17 43.88
N PRO A 362 -34.41 18.66 44.75
CA PRO A 362 -33.03 18.22 44.82
C PRO A 362 -32.77 17.22 45.95
N ILE A 363 -31.85 16.31 45.72
CA ILE A 363 -31.15 15.55 46.77
C ILE A 363 -29.75 15.29 46.20
N GLY A 364 -28.67 15.64 46.76
CA GLY A 364 -28.11 15.71 48.06
C GLY A 364 -26.68 15.23 47.93
N GLY A 365 -25.71 16.04 48.27
CA GLY A 365 -24.48 15.99 48.90
C GLY A 365 -23.37 14.96 48.61
N PRO A 366 -22.13 15.31 48.87
CA PRO A 366 -20.91 14.63 48.37
C PRO A 366 -20.38 13.58 49.36
N ALA A 367 -19.69 12.58 48.81
CA ALA A 367 -18.72 11.75 49.52
C ALA A 367 -17.59 11.48 48.58
N GLY A 368 -16.35 11.80 48.84
CA GLY A 368 -15.49 11.43 49.97
C GLY A 368 -14.39 10.59 49.38
N GLU A 369 -13.18 11.16 49.34
CA GLU A 369 -11.91 10.51 49.02
C GLU A 369 -11.75 9.14 49.70
N HIS A 370 -11.26 8.17 48.89
CA HIS A 370 -10.16 7.26 49.32
C HIS A 370 -9.48 6.70 48.08
#